data_1059b7012191073c195b63edd2f1d4a1
#
_entry.id   1059b7012191073c195b63edd2f1d4a1
#
_cell.length_a   1.000
_cell.length_b   1.000
_cell.length_c   1.000
_cell.angle_alpha   90.00
_cell.angle_beta   90.00
_cell.angle_gamma   90.00
#
_symmetry.space_group_name_H-M   'P 1'
#
loop_
_entity.id
_entity.type
_entity.pdbx_description
1 polymer ?
#
loop_
_entity_poly.entity_id
_entity_poly.type
_entity_poly.pdbx_seq_one_letter_code
_entity_poly.pdbx_strand_id
1 'polypeptide(L)'
;MKRTAVALTILLLLGMALGVTSARADDSTITLTVTIQSLAISLDSATWNLGIVTAGSTALSSPFTVTNTGNVNVDYTIAVADGAAEPWTSASAIGENTFVLKHGPEAGPYVDIPTNNVLATDVTALIGTYLFRLEFTAPSSVSGTSPYDPHSLEVTITSSVYTP
;
A
#
# COMPACT_ATOMS: atom_id res chain seq x y z
N MET A 1 -55.19 35.35 -68.08
CA MET A 1 -54.69 34.13 -67.46
C MET A 1 -53.16 34.04 -67.30
N LYS A 2 -52.33 34.68 -68.08
CA LYS A 2 -50.86 34.59 -67.97
C LYS A 2 -50.22 35.38 -66.79
N ARG A 3 -50.87 36.44 -66.27
CA ARG A 3 -50.32 37.29 -65.22
C ARG A 3 -50.55 36.72 -63.81
N THR A 4 -51.57 35.96 -63.57
CA THR A 4 -51.82 35.28 -62.28
C THR A 4 -50.91 34.09 -62.04
N ALA A 5 -50.49 33.37 -63.09
CA ALA A 5 -49.58 32.25 -62.97
C ALA A 5 -48.15 32.71 -62.57
N VAL A 6 -47.69 33.86 -63.04
CA VAL A 6 -46.37 34.40 -62.69
C VAL A 6 -46.31 34.87 -61.26
N ALA A 7 -47.38 35.51 -60.76
CA ALA A 7 -47.46 35.94 -59.35
C ALA A 7 -47.50 34.78 -58.35
N LEU A 8 -48.16 33.66 -58.68
CA LEU A 8 -48.21 32.47 -57.85
C LEU A 8 -46.84 31.75 -57.80
N THR A 9 -46.12 31.73 -58.91
CA THR A 9 -44.76 31.09 -58.96
C THR A 9 -43.73 31.87 -58.14
N ILE A 10 -43.80 33.24 -58.18
CA ILE A 10 -42.92 34.09 -57.38
C ILE A 10 -43.22 33.96 -55.89
N LEU A 11 -44.51 33.83 -55.49
CA LEU A 11 -44.90 33.64 -54.09
C LEU A 11 -44.48 32.27 -53.54
N LEU A 12 -44.52 31.24 -54.40
CA LEU A 12 -44.04 29.90 -54.02
C LEU A 12 -42.51 29.85 -53.87
N LEU A 13 -41.76 30.53 -54.74
CA LEU A 13 -40.30 30.63 -54.64
C LEU A 13 -39.87 31.48 -53.45
N LEU A 14 -40.65 32.51 -53.07
CA LEU A 14 -40.33 33.36 -51.92
C LEU A 14 -40.63 32.62 -50.61
N GLY A 15 -41.61 31.72 -50.59
CA GLY A 15 -41.94 30.87 -49.42
C GLY A 15 -40.89 29.79 -49.13
N MET A 16 -40.18 29.33 -50.16
CA MET A 16 -39.12 28.34 -49.99
C MET A 16 -37.76 28.94 -49.49
N ALA A 17 -37.57 30.26 -49.57
CA ALA A 17 -36.35 30.91 -49.14
C ALA A 17 -36.31 31.24 -47.63
N LEU A 18 -37.43 31.09 -46.92
CA LEU A 18 -37.55 31.47 -45.49
C LEU A 18 -37.61 30.30 -44.52
N GLY A 19 -37.39 29.06 -44.98
CA GLY A 19 -37.70 27.86 -44.18
C GLY A 19 -36.50 26.95 -43.82
N VAL A 20 -35.24 27.33 -44.06
CA VAL A 20 -34.11 26.54 -43.59
C VAL A 20 -33.48 27.16 -42.35
N THR A 21 -34.18 27.10 -41.25
CA THR A 21 -33.50 27.19 -39.95
C THR A 21 -32.75 25.92 -39.78
N SER A 22 -31.44 25.96 -39.95
CA SER A 22 -30.59 24.84 -39.56
C SER A 22 -30.81 24.61 -38.06
N ALA A 23 -31.52 23.53 -37.72
CA ALA A 23 -31.51 23.03 -36.36
C ALA A 23 -30.06 22.67 -36.02
N ARG A 24 -29.41 23.54 -35.26
CA ARG A 24 -28.14 23.17 -34.62
C ARG A 24 -28.48 22.17 -33.56
N ALA A 25 -27.97 20.95 -33.72
CA ALA A 25 -27.93 20.04 -32.60
C ALA A 25 -26.94 20.62 -31.57
N ASP A 26 -27.47 20.97 -30.40
CA ASP A 26 -26.60 21.30 -29.27
C ASP A 26 -25.96 19.98 -28.79
N ASP A 27 -24.68 19.82 -29.03
CA ASP A 27 -23.91 18.72 -28.47
C ASP A 27 -23.70 18.97 -26.98
N SER A 28 -24.23 18.09 -26.15
CA SER A 28 -23.98 18.08 -24.71
C SER A 28 -22.91 17.04 -24.40
N THR A 29 -21.83 17.45 -23.75
CA THR A 29 -20.74 16.55 -23.34
C THR A 29 -20.81 16.28 -21.84
N ILE A 30 -20.63 15.02 -21.46
CA ILE A 30 -20.46 14.59 -20.05
C ILE A 30 -18.99 14.24 -19.90
N THR A 31 -18.30 14.93 -18.98
CA THR A 31 -16.93 14.59 -18.61
C THR A 31 -16.96 13.62 -17.45
N LEU A 32 -16.46 12.40 -17.66
CA LEU A 32 -16.25 11.40 -16.61
C LEU A 32 -14.80 11.46 -16.15
N THR A 33 -14.59 11.79 -14.87
CA THR A 33 -13.28 11.73 -14.24
C THR A 33 -13.25 10.54 -13.28
N VAL A 34 -12.28 9.64 -13.47
CA VAL A 34 -12.06 8.46 -12.62
C VAL A 34 -10.64 8.46 -12.11
N THR A 35 -10.47 8.32 -10.79
CA THR A 35 -9.18 8.11 -10.16
C THR A 35 -9.13 6.67 -9.62
N ILE A 36 -8.12 5.90 -10.05
CA ILE A 36 -7.90 4.54 -9.57
C ILE A 36 -6.98 4.64 -8.35
N GLN A 37 -7.42 4.00 -7.23
CA GLN A 37 -6.58 3.85 -6.06
C GLN A 37 -5.49 2.82 -6.32
N SER A 38 -4.25 3.16 -5.98
CA SER A 38 -3.08 2.29 -6.08
C SER A 38 -2.38 2.22 -4.73
N LEU A 39 -2.32 1.02 -4.17
CA LEU A 39 -1.52 0.69 -2.99
C LEU A 39 -0.16 0.22 -3.46
N ALA A 40 0.91 0.86 -3.01
CA ALA A 40 2.27 0.45 -3.30
C ALA A 40 3.20 0.91 -2.18
N ILE A 41 4.14 0.05 -1.80
CA ILE A 41 5.16 0.33 -0.81
C ILE A 41 6.54 -0.02 -1.34
N SER A 42 7.55 0.67 -0.85
CA SER A 42 8.95 0.29 -1.03
C SER A 42 9.67 0.28 0.32
N LEU A 43 10.65 -0.60 0.45
CA LEU A 43 11.51 -0.73 1.61
C LEU A 43 12.94 -0.45 1.18
N ASP A 44 13.71 0.30 1.97
CA ASP A 44 15.10 0.66 1.67
C ASP A 44 16.06 -0.53 1.79
N SER A 45 15.75 -1.48 2.66
CA SER A 45 16.49 -2.73 2.84
C SER A 45 15.53 -3.89 3.08
N ALA A 46 15.77 -5.02 2.43
CA ALA A 46 14.97 -6.24 2.56
C ALA A 46 15.64 -7.31 3.44
N THR A 47 16.79 -7.02 4.03
CA THR A 47 17.55 -8.02 4.78
C THR A 47 18.15 -7.45 6.06
N TRP A 48 18.13 -8.26 7.11
CA TRP A 48 18.87 -8.02 8.34
C TRP A 48 19.64 -9.29 8.74
N ASN A 49 20.95 -9.27 8.59
CA ASN A 49 21.80 -10.38 8.97
C ASN A 49 22.34 -10.17 10.40
N LEU A 50 21.89 -10.99 11.33
CA LEU A 50 22.30 -10.96 12.74
C LEU A 50 23.66 -11.66 12.97
N GLY A 51 24.10 -12.48 12.02
CA GLY A 51 25.28 -13.32 12.22
C GLY A 51 25.06 -14.36 13.33
N ILE A 52 26.09 -14.62 14.12
CA ILE A 52 26.02 -15.55 15.25
C ILE A 52 25.50 -14.81 16.47
N VAL A 53 24.39 -15.27 17.03
CA VAL A 53 23.77 -14.71 18.25
C VAL A 53 23.89 -15.70 19.41
N THR A 54 24.11 -15.19 20.61
CA THR A 54 24.12 -16.01 21.83
C THR A 54 22.69 -16.25 22.30
N ALA A 55 22.38 -17.45 22.81
CA ALA A 55 21.08 -17.77 23.40
C ALA A 55 20.68 -16.71 24.45
N GLY A 56 19.43 -16.23 24.38
CA GLY A 56 18.89 -15.19 25.24
C GLY A 56 19.41 -13.78 24.99
N SER A 57 20.33 -13.57 24.04
CA SER A 57 20.82 -12.22 23.74
C SER A 57 19.83 -11.43 22.87
N THR A 58 19.89 -10.10 23.02
CA THR A 58 19.08 -9.17 22.23
C THR A 58 19.96 -8.40 21.25
N ALA A 59 19.47 -8.24 20.03
CA ALA A 59 20.07 -7.44 18.97
C ALA A 59 19.08 -6.43 18.41
N LEU A 60 19.55 -5.25 18.05
CA LEU A 60 18.77 -4.18 17.44
C LEU A 60 19.22 -3.96 15.99
N SER A 61 18.29 -3.84 15.07
CA SER A 61 18.59 -3.55 13.67
C SER A 61 19.10 -2.12 13.46
N SER A 62 19.72 -1.86 12.31
CA SER A 62 19.72 -0.52 11.72
C SER A 62 18.28 -0.06 11.45
N PRO A 63 18.01 1.23 11.34
CA PRO A 63 16.70 1.70 10.93
C PRO A 63 16.33 1.16 9.53
N PHE A 64 15.06 0.78 9.37
CA PHE A 64 14.43 0.52 8.08
C PHE A 64 13.52 1.69 7.73
N THR A 65 13.43 2.01 6.44
CA THR A 65 12.52 3.02 5.93
C THR A 65 11.50 2.36 5.01
N VAL A 66 10.22 2.42 5.38
CA VAL A 66 9.12 2.07 4.47
C VAL A 66 8.55 3.35 3.88
N THR A 67 8.33 3.35 2.56
CA THR A 67 7.80 4.50 1.81
C THR A 67 6.49 4.13 1.14
N ASN A 68 5.48 4.98 1.29
CA ASN A 68 4.25 4.89 0.52
C ASN A 68 4.49 5.45 -0.89
N THR A 69 4.55 4.57 -1.89
CA THR A 69 4.67 4.92 -3.30
C THR A 69 3.33 4.88 -4.04
N GLY A 70 2.25 4.54 -3.34
CA GLY A 70 0.88 4.57 -3.83
C GLY A 70 0.28 5.98 -3.84
N ASN A 71 -0.91 6.12 -4.38
CA ASN A 71 -1.58 7.43 -4.54
C ASN A 71 -2.68 7.69 -3.50
N VAL A 72 -2.74 6.91 -2.42
CA VAL A 72 -3.66 7.07 -1.30
C VAL A 72 -2.90 6.97 0.03
N ASN A 73 -3.40 7.61 1.09
CA ASN A 73 -2.85 7.44 2.43
C ASN A 73 -3.09 6.01 2.90
N VAL A 74 -2.12 5.45 3.62
CA VAL A 74 -2.15 4.04 4.03
C VAL A 74 -1.81 3.86 5.50
N ASP A 75 -2.33 2.76 6.04
CA ASP A 75 -1.86 2.15 7.28
C ASP A 75 -0.89 1.02 6.96
N TYR A 76 0.13 0.85 7.79
CA TYR A 76 1.04 -0.27 7.71
C TYR A 76 0.84 -1.23 8.88
N THR A 77 0.78 -2.51 8.55
CA THR A 77 0.86 -3.60 9.53
C THR A 77 2.12 -4.41 9.29
N ILE A 78 2.62 -5.03 10.36
CA ILE A 78 3.80 -5.88 10.34
C ILE A 78 3.46 -7.26 10.91
N ALA A 79 3.98 -8.30 10.31
CA ALA A 79 3.83 -9.67 10.78
C ALA A 79 5.15 -10.41 10.66
N VAL A 80 5.37 -11.39 11.52
CA VAL A 80 6.48 -12.35 11.43
C VAL A 80 5.92 -13.73 11.17
N ALA A 81 6.50 -14.43 10.19
CA ALA A 81 6.25 -15.84 9.96
C ALA A 81 7.37 -16.66 10.60
N ASP A 82 7.00 -17.71 11.28
CA ASP A 82 7.94 -18.70 11.75
C ASP A 82 8.57 -19.41 10.54
N GLY A 83 9.87 -19.70 10.60
CA GLY A 83 10.58 -20.35 9.50
C GLY A 83 9.95 -21.72 9.18
N ALA A 84 9.62 -21.96 7.91
CA ALA A 84 8.85 -23.13 7.46
C ALA A 84 9.52 -24.50 7.72
N ALA A 85 10.81 -24.51 8.06
CA ALA A 85 11.60 -25.73 8.28
C ALA A 85 12.11 -25.90 9.72
N GLU A 86 11.79 -24.97 10.62
CA GLU A 86 12.50 -24.84 11.90
C GLU A 86 11.55 -24.89 13.09
N PRO A 87 11.96 -25.44 14.23
CA PRO A 87 11.10 -25.47 15.41
C PRO A 87 10.98 -24.11 16.12
N TRP A 88 11.50 -23.03 15.53
CA TRP A 88 11.46 -21.71 16.14
C TRP A 88 10.10 -21.06 15.98
N THR A 89 9.55 -20.56 17.09
CA THR A 89 8.26 -19.88 17.13
C THR A 89 8.40 -18.49 17.72
N SER A 90 7.58 -17.56 17.25
CA SER A 90 7.51 -16.20 17.76
C SER A 90 6.55 -16.09 18.94
N ALA A 91 6.96 -15.44 20.03
CA ALA A 91 6.10 -15.18 21.19
C ALA A 91 6.46 -13.86 21.88
N SER A 92 5.76 -13.51 22.95
CA SER A 92 6.06 -12.32 23.78
C SER A 92 7.11 -12.58 24.88
N ALA A 93 7.58 -13.82 25.02
CA ALA A 93 8.65 -14.19 25.94
C ALA A 93 9.54 -15.29 25.31
N ILE A 94 10.84 -15.21 25.59
CA ILE A 94 11.78 -16.23 25.13
C ILE A 94 11.58 -17.55 25.84
N GLY A 95 11.83 -18.65 25.14
CA GLY A 95 11.79 -20.02 25.66
C GLY A 95 12.72 -20.92 24.87
N GLU A 96 12.58 -22.22 25.04
CA GLU A 96 13.20 -23.20 24.16
C GLU A 96 12.60 -23.08 22.76
N ASN A 97 13.43 -22.89 21.73
CA ASN A 97 13.02 -22.65 20.34
C ASN A 97 12.04 -21.48 20.17
N THR A 98 11.97 -20.57 21.14
CA THR A 98 11.02 -19.45 21.11
C THR A 98 11.78 -18.12 21.18
N PHE A 99 11.64 -17.32 20.13
CA PHE A 99 12.23 -16.00 20.03
C PHE A 99 11.19 -14.89 20.26
N VAL A 100 11.68 -13.70 20.57
CA VAL A 100 10.86 -12.48 20.60
C VAL A 100 11.32 -11.54 19.50
N LEU A 101 10.39 -11.07 18.69
CA LEU A 101 10.62 -10.01 17.72
C LEU A 101 9.69 -8.85 17.99
N LYS A 102 10.28 -7.67 18.13
CA LYS A 102 9.58 -6.42 18.38
C LYS A 102 9.87 -5.43 17.27
N HIS A 103 8.96 -4.48 17.10
CA HIS A 103 9.16 -3.31 16.26
C HIS A 103 8.90 -2.03 17.04
N GLY A 104 9.41 -0.92 16.55
CA GLY A 104 9.15 0.40 17.14
C GLY A 104 9.88 1.50 16.39
N PRO A 105 9.55 2.77 16.69
CA PRO A 105 10.25 3.92 16.14
C PRO A 105 11.74 3.87 16.54
N GLU A 106 12.58 4.63 15.85
CA GLU A 106 14.03 4.61 16.05
C GLU A 106 14.45 4.80 17.52
N ALA A 107 13.73 5.64 18.26
CA ALA A 107 13.99 5.92 19.67
C ALA A 107 13.26 4.98 20.66
N GLY A 108 12.47 4.00 20.17
CA GLY A 108 11.59 3.16 20.98
C GLY A 108 10.33 3.93 21.46
N PRO A 109 9.43 3.35 22.24
CA PRO A 109 9.52 1.98 22.74
C PRO A 109 9.31 0.91 21.67
N TYR A 110 9.82 -0.31 21.92
CA TYR A 110 9.60 -1.48 21.06
C TYR A 110 8.47 -2.34 21.61
N VAL A 111 7.57 -2.79 20.73
CA VAL A 111 6.40 -3.60 21.04
C VAL A 111 6.45 -4.94 20.31
N ASP A 112 5.93 -5.99 20.94
CA ASP A 112 5.95 -7.35 20.37
C ASP A 112 5.06 -7.42 19.12
N ILE A 113 5.59 -7.90 18.00
CA ILE A 113 4.85 -8.06 16.74
C ILE A 113 3.61 -8.95 16.90
N PRO A 114 3.65 -10.12 17.59
CA PRO A 114 2.47 -10.96 17.75
C PRO A 114 1.31 -10.30 18.51
N THR A 115 1.57 -9.34 19.37
CA THR A 115 0.55 -8.66 20.20
C THR A 115 0.16 -7.29 19.66
N ASN A 116 1.04 -6.65 18.92
CA ASN A 116 0.78 -5.35 18.29
C ASN A 116 1.42 -5.32 16.91
N ASN A 117 0.60 -5.47 15.89
CA ASN A 117 1.01 -5.50 14.49
C ASN A 117 0.84 -4.17 13.76
N VAL A 118 0.40 -3.09 14.42
CA VAL A 118 0.28 -1.77 13.78
C VAL A 118 1.66 -1.13 13.73
N LEU A 119 2.20 -0.95 12.53
CA LEU A 119 3.51 -0.34 12.31
C LEU A 119 3.39 1.19 12.21
N ALA A 120 2.47 1.69 11.39
CA ALA A 120 2.18 3.12 11.23
C ALA A 120 0.76 3.33 10.71
N THR A 121 0.20 4.53 10.97
CA THR A 121 -1.12 4.93 10.47
C THR A 121 -1.03 6.24 9.71
N ASP A 122 -1.94 6.44 8.76
CA ASP A 122 -2.09 7.67 7.96
C ASP A 122 -0.78 8.12 7.26
N VAL A 123 -0.06 7.16 6.68
CA VAL A 123 1.17 7.48 5.93
C VAL A 123 0.81 8.11 4.59
N THR A 124 1.22 9.35 4.41
CA THR A 124 0.85 10.18 3.26
C THR A 124 1.18 9.54 1.92
N ALA A 125 0.28 9.69 0.95
CA ALA A 125 0.45 9.23 -0.43
C ALA A 125 1.71 9.76 -1.11
N LEU A 126 2.31 8.97 -2.00
CA LEU A 126 3.41 9.28 -2.92
C LEU A 126 4.80 9.50 -2.29
N ILE A 127 4.88 10.03 -1.06
CA ILE A 127 6.15 10.43 -0.45
C ILE A 127 6.23 10.15 1.06
N GLY A 128 5.14 9.69 1.68
CA GLY A 128 5.13 9.42 3.12
C GLY A 128 6.09 8.29 3.46
N THR A 129 6.93 8.52 4.46
CA THR A 129 7.89 7.54 4.97
C THR A 129 7.66 7.26 6.43
N TYR A 130 7.99 6.05 6.85
CA TYR A 130 8.04 5.69 8.26
C TYR A 130 9.34 4.96 8.56
N LEU A 131 10.08 5.44 9.58
CA LEU A 131 11.30 4.82 10.08
C LEU A 131 10.99 3.94 11.28
N PHE A 132 11.50 2.71 11.25
CA PHE A 132 11.35 1.77 12.35
C PHE A 132 12.59 0.91 12.52
N ARG A 133 12.71 0.27 13.66
CA ARG A 133 13.70 -0.76 13.94
C ARG A 133 13.04 -2.04 14.39
N LEU A 134 13.76 -3.12 14.23
CA LEU A 134 13.43 -4.43 14.77
C LEU A 134 14.37 -4.74 15.94
N GLU A 135 13.81 -5.26 17.03
CA GLU A 135 14.55 -5.80 18.16
C GLU A 135 14.28 -7.30 18.21
N PHE A 136 15.33 -8.09 18.07
CA PHE A 136 15.28 -9.55 18.12
C PHE A 136 15.91 -10.04 19.41
N THR A 137 15.21 -10.90 20.15
CA THR A 137 15.77 -11.62 21.29
C THR A 137 15.79 -13.11 20.97
N ALA A 138 16.99 -13.71 20.98
CA ALA A 138 17.19 -15.11 20.66
C ALA A 138 16.52 -16.05 21.69
N PRO A 139 16.12 -17.26 21.29
CA PRO A 139 15.64 -18.29 22.22
C PRO A 139 16.63 -18.51 23.38
N SER A 140 16.09 -18.87 24.55
CA SER A 140 16.91 -19.20 25.72
C SER A 140 17.71 -20.49 25.55
N SER A 141 17.20 -21.40 24.71
CA SER A 141 17.86 -22.64 24.29
C SER A 141 17.30 -23.10 22.94
N VAL A 142 18.04 -23.93 22.25
CA VAL A 142 17.65 -24.53 20.96
C VAL A 142 17.75 -26.03 21.07
N SER A 143 16.71 -26.75 20.65
CA SER A 143 16.68 -28.21 20.57
C SER A 143 16.13 -28.66 19.22
N GLY A 144 16.48 -29.87 18.81
CA GLY A 144 15.93 -30.50 17.60
C GLY A 144 16.62 -30.13 16.30
N THR A 145 17.55 -29.16 16.29
CA THR A 145 18.34 -28.74 15.11
C THR A 145 19.81 -28.65 15.44
N SER A 146 20.65 -28.64 14.41
CA SER A 146 22.08 -28.33 14.60
C SER A 146 22.21 -26.88 15.09
N PRO A 147 22.96 -26.61 16.19
CA PRO A 147 23.15 -25.23 16.67
C PRO A 147 23.94 -24.35 15.70
N TYR A 148 24.40 -24.91 14.59
CA TYR A 148 25.16 -24.19 13.55
C TYR A 148 24.33 -23.95 12.26
N ASP A 149 23.09 -24.45 12.18
CA ASP A 149 22.27 -24.24 11.01
C ASP A 149 21.71 -22.80 11.02
N PRO A 150 21.79 -22.08 9.89
CA PRO A 150 21.23 -20.73 9.81
C PRO A 150 19.70 -20.79 9.84
N HIS A 151 19.08 -19.97 10.69
CA HIS A 151 17.63 -19.78 10.75
C HIS A 151 17.25 -18.53 9.99
N SER A 152 16.16 -18.63 9.21
CA SER A 152 15.60 -17.51 8.44
C SER A 152 14.19 -17.21 8.94
N LEU A 153 13.94 -15.96 9.26
CA LEU A 153 12.63 -15.45 9.64
C LEU A 153 12.14 -14.51 8.54
N GLU A 154 10.88 -14.60 8.21
CA GLU A 154 10.25 -13.68 7.26
C GLU A 154 9.42 -12.65 8.02
N VAL A 155 9.69 -11.37 7.76
CA VAL A 155 8.92 -10.25 8.28
C VAL A 155 8.21 -9.58 7.11
N THR A 156 6.89 -9.58 7.17
CA THR A 156 6.03 -9.02 6.11
C THR A 156 5.43 -7.70 6.57
N ILE A 157 5.55 -6.66 5.74
CA ILE A 157 4.85 -5.39 5.90
C ILE A 157 3.72 -5.33 4.88
N THR A 158 2.52 -5.06 5.35
CA THR A 158 1.32 -4.95 4.51
C THR A 158 0.76 -3.54 4.61
N SER A 159 0.34 -2.98 3.47
CA SER A 159 -0.36 -1.70 3.40
C SER A 159 -1.85 -1.89 3.18
N SER A 160 -2.67 -1.09 3.84
CA SER A 160 -4.11 -0.96 3.62
C SER A 160 -4.49 0.51 3.47
N VAL A 161 -5.61 0.79 2.80
CA VAL A 161 -6.10 2.18 2.69
C VAL A 161 -6.40 2.71 4.09
N TYR A 162 -5.87 3.88 4.42
CA TYR A 162 -6.23 4.58 5.65
C TYR A 162 -7.72 4.96 5.64
N THR A 163 -8.41 4.66 6.72
CA THR A 163 -9.81 5.05 6.94
C THR A 163 -9.87 5.83 8.26
N PRO A 164 -10.19 7.13 8.23
CA PRO A 164 -10.23 8.01 9.41
C PRO A 164 -11.32 7.62 10.40
#